data_6b4f4789c1272e70c0a0816e50c6e78b
#
_entry.id   6b4f4789c1272e70c0a0816e50c6e78b
#
_cell.length_a   1.000
_cell.length_b   1.000
_cell.length_c   1.000
_cell.angle_alpha   90.00
_cell.angle_beta   90.00
_cell.angle_gamma   90.00
#
_symmetry.space_group_name_H-M   'P 1'
#
loop_
_entity.id
_entity.type
_entity.pdbx_description
1 polymer ?
#
loop_
_entity_poly.entity_id
_entity_poly.type
_entity_poly.pdbx_seq_one_letter_code
_entity_poly.pdbx_strand_id
1 'polypeptide(L)'
;MILDFPRTQPDHDEEHYEEVSPPAPRRRRTGGAFFVDHGFDLAGAAIAAVSVMVLLDRLTALSGLIGLFLVAYVAFLIVFGVLVSLREDSLAVRDAVMTVFLSSAALIAFAALGNVIIYTVWRGYPALHHLNFFDQDMSRSQPTQASDLAIGGVSHALVGTLWQIGIALVLAVPLGIVCAVYLDQTRSRFAGFVRTVVNAMTAFPSILAGLFIYAFWILTLGFQFSGLAAGLALSIMMLPYIIRTSDLVLRLVPAGLRESSDALGAPRWRTMWHVVLPTARSGLATGVILGAARGIGEASPVLLTAGFTTYMNANPLQGPMVSLPLEALKLVQSGIPGWAERGYATAALLLVVILVLFVIARVIGGFGPGHLSRRQRRRVERVSARTLVRITSSPGRDLAPARRAR
;
A
#
# COMPACT_ATOMS: atom_id res chain seq x y z
N MET A 1 -75.13 -33.09 19.72
CA MET A 1 -74.59 -32.30 20.83
C MET A 1 -73.55 -31.38 20.20
N ILE A 2 -74.01 -30.21 19.72
CA ILE A 2 -73.21 -29.24 18.99
C ILE A 2 -72.72 -28.24 20.03
N LEU A 3 -71.41 -28.17 20.26
CA LEU A 3 -70.85 -27.21 21.16
C LEU A 3 -70.60 -25.89 20.42
N ASP A 4 -71.38 -24.89 20.84
CA ASP A 4 -71.32 -23.51 20.39
C ASP A 4 -70.13 -22.83 21.10
N PHE A 5 -69.12 -22.37 20.33
CA PHE A 5 -68.03 -21.56 20.86
C PHE A 5 -68.37 -20.07 20.66
N PRO A 6 -68.27 -19.24 21.69
CA PRO A 6 -68.55 -17.83 21.58
C PRO A 6 -67.38 -17.19 20.73
N ARG A 7 -67.77 -16.47 19.68
CA ARG A 7 -66.91 -15.61 18.89
C ARG A 7 -66.46 -14.42 19.76
N THR A 8 -65.31 -14.42 20.28
CA THR A 8 -64.66 -13.20 20.80
C THR A 8 -64.28 -12.34 19.60
N GLN A 9 -64.89 -11.16 19.46
CA GLN A 9 -64.42 -10.10 18.60
C GLN A 9 -63.05 -9.67 19.08
N PRO A 10 -62.06 -9.49 18.19
CA PRO A 10 -60.83 -8.82 18.56
C PRO A 10 -61.12 -7.34 18.71
N ASP A 11 -60.89 -6.83 19.92
CA ASP A 11 -60.79 -5.41 20.21
C ASP A 11 -59.66 -4.83 19.34
N HIS A 12 -60.05 -3.98 18.39
CA HIS A 12 -59.09 -3.19 17.62
C HIS A 12 -58.73 -1.96 18.45
N ASP A 13 -57.87 -2.14 19.44
CA ASP A 13 -57.05 -1.06 19.93
C ASP A 13 -56.02 -0.81 18.83
N GLU A 14 -56.31 0.14 17.94
CA GLU A 14 -55.33 0.76 17.05
C GLU A 14 -54.28 1.49 17.93
N GLU A 15 -53.30 0.73 18.41
CA GLU A 15 -52.06 1.34 18.87
C GLU A 15 -51.49 2.15 17.71
N HIS A 16 -51.67 3.46 17.78
CA HIS A 16 -50.93 4.42 16.98
C HIS A 16 -49.43 4.20 17.23
N TYR A 17 -48.82 3.33 16.45
CA TYR A 17 -47.38 3.34 16.29
C TYR A 17 -46.99 4.66 15.65
N GLU A 18 -46.62 5.61 16.49
CA GLU A 18 -45.98 6.83 16.04
C GLU A 18 -44.76 6.39 15.22
N GLU A 19 -44.85 6.52 13.90
CA GLU A 19 -43.80 6.20 12.96
C GLU A 19 -42.63 7.12 13.27
N VAL A 20 -41.75 6.68 14.21
CA VAL A 20 -40.51 7.39 14.51
C VAL A 20 -39.70 7.40 13.23
N SER A 21 -39.83 8.48 12.48
CA SER A 21 -39.04 8.70 11.27
C SER A 21 -37.54 8.50 11.64
N PRO A 22 -36.82 7.64 10.90
CA PRO A 22 -35.41 7.40 11.21
C PRO A 22 -34.71 8.74 11.21
N PRO A 23 -33.82 8.99 12.20
CA PRO A 23 -33.08 10.25 12.29
C PRO A 23 -32.41 10.52 10.97
N ALA A 24 -32.59 11.73 10.43
CA ALA A 24 -32.03 12.14 9.16
C ALA A 24 -30.53 11.77 9.10
N PRO A 25 -30.05 11.16 8.01
CA PRO A 25 -28.68 10.71 7.91
C PRO A 25 -27.76 11.90 8.17
N ARG A 26 -27.00 11.84 9.26
CA ARG A 26 -26.01 12.87 9.58
C ARG A 26 -25.08 12.99 8.37
N ARG A 27 -25.05 14.17 7.75
CA ARG A 27 -24.13 14.47 6.65
C ARG A 27 -22.72 14.10 7.11
N ARG A 28 -22.07 13.15 6.42
CA ARG A 28 -20.65 12.86 6.62
C ARG A 28 -19.89 14.14 6.33
N ARG A 29 -19.30 14.77 7.35
CA ARG A 29 -18.43 15.92 7.20
C ARG A 29 -17.23 15.48 6.35
N THR A 30 -17.01 16.11 5.21
CA THR A 30 -15.77 15.91 4.44
C THR A 30 -14.64 16.61 5.15
N GLY A 31 -13.42 16.03 5.15
CA GLY A 31 -12.29 16.59 5.90
C GLY A 31 -11.96 18.05 5.61
N GLY A 32 -12.34 18.57 4.43
CA GLY A 32 -12.21 20.00 4.11
C GLY A 32 -13.17 20.91 4.90
N ALA A 33 -14.35 20.45 5.24
CA ALA A 33 -15.31 21.21 6.06
C ALA A 33 -14.82 21.36 7.51
N PHE A 34 -14.12 20.36 8.04
CA PHE A 34 -13.58 20.40 9.40
C PHE A 34 -12.65 21.60 9.63
N PHE A 35 -11.70 21.84 8.74
CA PHE A 35 -10.73 22.95 8.88
C PHE A 35 -11.38 24.32 8.69
N VAL A 36 -12.48 24.44 7.95
CA VAL A 36 -13.25 25.66 7.79
C VAL A 36 -14.08 25.94 9.04
N ASP A 37 -14.75 24.92 9.58
CA ASP A 37 -15.62 25.02 10.75
C ASP A 37 -14.83 25.37 12.02
N HIS A 38 -13.61 24.81 12.18
CA HIS A 38 -12.74 25.05 13.35
C HIS A 38 -11.58 26.01 13.07
N GLY A 39 -11.61 26.78 11.99
CA GLY A 39 -10.51 27.65 11.58
C GLY A 39 -10.14 28.71 12.63
N PHE A 40 -11.14 29.33 13.25
CA PHE A 40 -10.92 30.31 14.33
C PHE A 40 -10.35 29.67 15.61
N ASP A 41 -10.81 28.47 15.96
CA ASP A 41 -10.34 27.75 17.15
C ASP A 41 -8.89 27.28 16.96
N LEU A 42 -8.55 26.83 15.74
CA LEU A 42 -7.18 26.49 15.35
C LEU A 42 -6.24 27.71 15.39
N ALA A 43 -6.70 28.84 14.86
CA ALA A 43 -5.92 30.08 14.90
C ALA A 43 -5.69 30.58 16.33
N GLY A 44 -6.73 30.58 17.17
CA GLY A 44 -6.62 30.92 18.58
C GLY A 44 -5.67 30.03 19.36
N ALA A 45 -5.77 28.72 19.17
CA ALA A 45 -4.87 27.75 19.76
C ALA A 45 -3.41 27.91 19.28
N ALA A 46 -3.20 28.22 17.99
CA ALA A 46 -1.87 28.48 17.46
C ALA A 46 -1.23 29.74 18.07
N ILE A 47 -1.99 30.81 18.21
CA ILE A 47 -1.52 32.05 18.88
C ILE A 47 -1.15 31.76 20.33
N ALA A 48 -1.98 31.03 21.07
CA ALA A 48 -1.69 30.64 22.43
C ALA A 48 -0.43 29.77 22.55
N ALA A 49 -0.24 28.81 21.64
CA ALA A 49 0.96 27.96 21.61
C ALA A 49 2.25 28.75 21.32
N VAL A 50 2.20 29.70 20.39
CA VAL A 50 3.32 30.60 20.12
C VAL A 50 3.62 31.49 21.34
N SER A 51 2.58 31.99 22.00
CA SER A 51 2.74 32.78 23.22
C SER A 51 3.40 31.97 24.34
N VAL A 52 2.99 30.73 24.55
CA VAL A 52 3.61 29.80 25.51
C VAL A 52 5.05 29.51 25.13
N MET A 53 5.34 29.31 23.87
CA MET A 53 6.70 29.07 23.35
C MET A 53 7.61 30.27 23.65
N VAL A 54 7.18 31.50 23.33
CA VAL A 54 7.94 32.73 23.60
C VAL A 54 8.12 32.96 25.09
N LEU A 55 7.08 32.70 25.89
CA LEU A 55 7.14 32.85 27.36
C LEU A 55 8.16 31.88 27.96
N LEU A 56 8.15 30.62 27.55
CA LEU A 56 9.08 29.60 28.04
C LEU A 56 10.52 29.88 27.62
N ASP A 57 10.74 30.34 26.40
CA ASP A 57 12.06 30.71 25.89
C ASP A 57 12.66 31.88 26.72
N ARG A 58 11.81 32.82 27.17
CA ARG A 58 12.23 33.97 27.95
C ARG A 58 12.39 33.71 29.46
N LEU A 59 11.58 32.80 30.02
CA LEU A 59 11.47 32.60 31.47
C LEU A 59 12.16 31.32 31.96
N THR A 60 12.48 30.40 31.11
CA THR A 60 13.06 29.09 31.51
C THR A 60 14.38 28.83 30.84
N ALA A 61 15.27 28.12 31.56
CA ALA A 61 16.53 27.64 31.01
C ALA A 61 16.35 26.40 30.09
N LEU A 62 15.14 26.12 29.61
CA LEU A 62 14.84 25.04 28.63
C LEU A 62 15.38 25.45 27.26
N SER A 63 16.68 25.23 27.05
CA SER A 63 17.42 25.62 25.83
C SER A 63 17.28 24.66 24.67
N GLY A 64 16.45 23.61 24.77
CA GLY A 64 16.24 22.61 23.73
C GLY A 64 15.06 22.96 22.81
N LEU A 65 15.33 23.26 21.53
CA LEU A 65 14.31 23.55 20.51
C LEU A 65 13.21 22.48 20.45
N ILE A 66 13.57 21.20 20.60
CA ILE A 66 12.64 20.06 20.57
C ILE A 66 11.71 20.08 21.79
N GLY A 67 12.26 20.31 22.99
CA GLY A 67 11.45 20.38 24.21
C GLY A 67 10.45 21.54 24.19
N LEU A 68 10.91 22.70 23.74
CA LEU A 68 10.09 23.90 23.60
C LEU A 68 8.93 23.68 22.61
N PHE A 69 9.22 23.05 21.46
CA PHE A 69 8.22 22.71 20.45
C PHE A 69 7.19 21.70 20.98
N LEU A 70 7.65 20.68 21.73
CA LEU A 70 6.76 19.67 22.30
C LEU A 70 5.78 20.29 23.32
N VAL A 71 6.27 21.15 24.22
CA VAL A 71 5.41 21.83 25.18
C VAL A 71 4.43 22.78 24.51
N ALA A 72 4.89 23.53 23.51
CA ALA A 72 4.02 24.40 22.71
C ALA A 72 2.94 23.60 21.97
N TYR A 73 3.28 22.44 21.43
CA TYR A 73 2.32 21.56 20.74
C TYR A 73 1.28 20.97 21.71
N VAL A 74 1.70 20.56 22.90
CA VAL A 74 0.75 20.10 23.95
C VAL A 74 -0.17 21.23 24.38
N ALA A 75 0.37 22.46 24.61
CA ALA A 75 -0.42 23.64 24.90
C ALA A 75 -1.42 23.96 23.78
N PHE A 76 -1.00 23.85 22.52
CA PHE A 76 -1.87 23.99 21.36
C PHE A 76 -3.06 23.01 21.42
N LEU A 77 -2.83 21.72 21.66
CA LEU A 77 -3.90 20.72 21.73
C LEU A 77 -4.86 20.98 22.91
N ILE A 78 -4.32 21.38 24.06
CA ILE A 78 -5.13 21.70 25.26
C ILE A 78 -6.02 22.91 24.98
N VAL A 79 -5.45 24.03 24.49
CA VAL A 79 -6.21 25.23 24.18
C VAL A 79 -7.25 24.98 23.10
N PHE A 80 -6.88 24.26 22.04
CA PHE A 80 -7.81 23.84 21.00
C PHE A 80 -8.98 23.02 21.56
N GLY A 81 -8.69 22.03 22.40
CA GLY A 81 -9.72 21.22 23.06
C GLY A 81 -10.65 22.06 23.95
N VAL A 82 -10.10 23.03 24.69
CA VAL A 82 -10.90 23.97 25.52
C VAL A 82 -11.78 24.86 24.65
N LEU A 83 -11.26 25.43 23.56
CA LEU A 83 -12.05 26.29 22.67
C LEU A 83 -13.20 25.54 22.02
N VAL A 84 -12.96 24.29 21.54
CA VAL A 84 -14.00 23.44 20.98
C VAL A 84 -15.03 23.02 22.04
N SER A 85 -14.60 22.76 23.28
CA SER A 85 -15.50 22.37 24.39
C SER A 85 -16.49 23.46 24.80
N LEU A 86 -16.23 24.72 24.46
CA LEU A 86 -17.16 25.81 24.65
C LEU A 86 -18.35 25.80 23.69
N ARG A 87 -18.27 25.01 22.61
CA ARG A 87 -19.26 25.01 21.53
C ARG A 87 -19.82 23.64 21.21
N GLU A 88 -19.13 22.57 21.57
CA GLU A 88 -19.48 21.21 21.17
C GLU A 88 -19.46 20.23 22.35
N ASP A 89 -20.17 19.10 22.20
CA ASP A 89 -20.24 18.04 23.19
C ASP A 89 -18.90 17.29 23.37
N SER A 90 -18.72 16.61 24.48
CA SER A 90 -17.49 15.92 24.86
C SER A 90 -17.01 14.88 23.82
N LEU A 91 -17.93 14.21 23.12
CA LEU A 91 -17.61 13.28 22.03
C LEU A 91 -17.03 14.01 20.81
N ALA A 92 -17.63 15.15 20.44
CA ALA A 92 -17.17 15.96 19.31
C ALA A 92 -15.80 16.61 19.61
N VAL A 93 -15.56 17.03 20.86
CA VAL A 93 -14.25 17.53 21.31
C VAL A 93 -13.16 16.48 21.15
N ARG A 94 -13.41 15.24 21.59
CA ARG A 94 -12.44 14.14 21.42
C ARG A 94 -12.16 13.85 19.94
N ASP A 95 -13.18 13.84 19.11
CA ASP A 95 -13.05 13.62 17.68
C ASP A 95 -12.25 14.74 17.00
N ALA A 96 -12.53 16.00 17.36
CA ALA A 96 -11.82 17.16 16.86
C ALA A 96 -10.33 17.17 17.28
N VAL A 97 -10.01 16.92 18.55
CA VAL A 97 -8.63 16.86 19.04
C VAL A 97 -7.87 15.70 18.39
N MET A 98 -8.50 14.51 18.27
CA MET A 98 -7.88 13.37 17.59
C MET A 98 -7.67 13.64 16.10
N THR A 99 -8.59 14.32 15.45
CA THR A 99 -8.45 14.70 14.03
C THR A 99 -7.25 15.62 13.83
N VAL A 100 -7.09 16.63 14.68
CA VAL A 100 -5.95 17.55 14.63
C VAL A 100 -4.64 16.82 14.95
N PHE A 101 -4.63 15.97 15.98
CA PHE A 101 -3.46 15.17 16.36
C PHE A 101 -3.01 14.24 15.23
N LEU A 102 -3.93 13.48 14.64
CA LEU A 102 -3.61 12.57 13.55
C LEU A 102 -3.22 13.32 12.27
N SER A 103 -3.89 14.44 11.97
CA SER A 103 -3.56 15.26 10.81
C SER A 103 -2.19 15.91 10.93
N SER A 104 -1.82 16.39 12.10
CA SER A 104 -0.48 16.95 12.34
C SER A 104 0.61 15.88 12.27
N ALA A 105 0.37 14.69 12.84
CA ALA A 105 1.29 13.56 12.71
C ALA A 105 1.48 13.15 11.24
N ALA A 106 0.39 13.08 10.48
CA ALA A 106 0.45 12.82 9.04
C ALA A 106 1.23 13.89 8.29
N LEU A 107 0.99 15.17 8.59
CA LEU A 107 1.71 16.30 7.99
C LEU A 107 3.22 16.23 8.27
N ILE A 108 3.62 15.92 9.49
CA ILE A 108 5.03 15.76 9.87
C ILE A 108 5.65 14.59 9.09
N ALA A 109 4.95 13.47 8.99
CA ALA A 109 5.43 12.30 8.23
C ALA A 109 5.59 12.62 6.73
N PHE A 110 4.61 13.32 6.13
CA PHE A 110 4.70 13.76 4.72
C PHE A 110 5.80 14.80 4.52
N ALA A 111 5.97 15.74 5.45
CA ALA A 111 7.03 16.74 5.39
C ALA A 111 8.42 16.09 5.49
N ALA A 112 8.59 15.13 6.41
CA ALA A 112 9.84 14.36 6.54
C ALA A 112 10.14 13.56 5.27
N LEU A 113 9.15 12.86 4.71
CA LEU A 113 9.30 12.13 3.46
C LEU A 113 9.63 13.06 2.29
N GLY A 114 8.91 14.17 2.17
CA GLY A 114 9.16 15.19 1.15
C GLY A 114 10.58 15.77 1.25
N ASN A 115 11.01 16.08 2.47
CA ASN A 115 12.38 16.56 2.72
C ASN A 115 13.45 15.57 2.28
N VAL A 116 13.27 14.27 2.61
CA VAL A 116 14.21 13.22 2.18
C VAL A 116 14.28 13.14 0.66
N ILE A 117 13.13 13.15 -0.03
CA ILE A 117 13.08 13.08 -1.50
C ILE A 117 13.74 14.32 -2.11
N ILE A 118 13.38 15.52 -1.65
CA ILE A 118 13.93 16.79 -2.15
C ILE A 118 15.43 16.84 -1.92
N TYR A 119 15.89 16.51 -0.72
CA TYR A 119 17.30 16.49 -0.38
C TYR A 119 18.07 15.50 -1.25
N THR A 120 17.56 14.28 -1.46
CA THR A 120 18.18 13.26 -2.31
C THR A 120 18.33 13.73 -3.74
N VAL A 121 17.27 14.31 -4.32
CA VAL A 121 17.31 14.85 -5.69
C VAL A 121 18.26 16.05 -5.79
N TRP A 122 18.22 16.96 -4.82
CA TRP A 122 19.07 18.15 -4.80
C TRP A 122 20.55 17.80 -4.70
N ARG A 123 20.90 16.87 -3.79
CA ARG A 123 22.29 16.40 -3.62
C ARG A 123 22.78 15.54 -4.80
N GLY A 124 21.88 14.81 -5.44
CA GLY A 124 22.17 13.98 -6.61
C GLY A 124 22.17 14.76 -7.94
N TYR A 125 21.60 15.96 -7.96
CA TYR A 125 21.43 16.76 -9.18
C TYR A 125 22.75 16.97 -9.99
N PRO A 126 23.90 17.27 -9.36
CA PRO A 126 25.16 17.41 -10.09
C PRO A 126 25.50 16.18 -10.93
N ALA A 127 25.36 14.99 -10.39
CA ALA A 127 25.62 13.75 -11.12
C ALA A 127 24.52 13.38 -12.14
N LEU A 128 23.25 13.65 -11.84
CA LEU A 128 22.14 13.42 -12.77
C LEU A 128 22.22 14.27 -14.04
N HIS A 129 22.90 15.40 -14.00
CA HIS A 129 23.04 16.29 -15.17
C HIS A 129 24.00 15.74 -16.22
N HIS A 130 24.83 14.77 -15.88
CA HIS A 130 25.80 14.16 -16.78
C HIS A 130 25.22 12.90 -17.44
N LEU A 131 25.22 12.84 -18.79
CA LEU A 131 24.66 11.68 -19.51
C LEU A 131 25.44 10.39 -19.26
N ASN A 132 26.76 10.48 -19.03
CA ASN A 132 27.59 9.32 -18.67
C ASN A 132 27.12 8.60 -17.42
N PHE A 133 26.41 9.27 -16.50
CA PHE A 133 25.82 8.67 -15.32
C PHE A 133 24.90 7.49 -15.67
N PHE A 134 24.14 7.58 -16.76
CA PHE A 134 23.18 6.54 -17.16
C PHE A 134 23.80 5.44 -18.02
N ASP A 135 24.87 5.72 -18.75
CA ASP A 135 25.44 4.83 -19.78
C ASP A 135 26.69 4.08 -19.29
N GLN A 136 27.49 4.72 -18.42
CA GLN A 136 28.73 4.12 -17.92
C GLN A 136 28.51 3.30 -16.64
N ASP A 137 29.49 2.43 -16.36
CA ASP A 137 29.67 1.79 -15.05
C ASP A 137 30.74 2.53 -14.21
N MET A 138 31.02 2.03 -13.01
CA MET A 138 32.00 2.63 -12.09
C MET A 138 33.43 2.09 -12.28
N SER A 139 33.67 1.23 -13.25
CA SER A 139 34.98 0.56 -13.44
C SER A 139 36.16 1.53 -13.65
N ARG A 140 35.86 2.69 -14.26
CA ARG A 140 36.86 3.73 -14.54
C ARG A 140 36.91 4.83 -13.47
N SER A 141 35.97 4.89 -12.55
CA SER A 141 35.90 5.91 -11.51
C SER A 141 36.77 5.53 -10.31
N GLN A 142 37.96 6.11 -10.25
CA GLN A 142 38.87 5.92 -9.11
C GLN A 142 38.58 6.94 -7.99
N PRO A 143 38.85 6.62 -6.72
CA PRO A 143 38.70 7.55 -5.60
C PRO A 143 39.40 8.89 -5.77
N THR A 144 40.54 8.91 -6.43
CA THR A 144 41.36 10.11 -6.74
C THR A 144 40.70 11.01 -7.79
N GLN A 145 39.81 10.47 -8.61
CA GLN A 145 39.08 11.16 -9.68
C GLN A 145 37.59 11.27 -9.38
N ALA A 146 37.18 11.00 -8.14
CA ALA A 146 35.76 10.95 -7.75
C ALA A 146 35.02 12.30 -7.95
N SER A 147 35.73 13.43 -7.89
CA SER A 147 35.18 14.76 -8.14
C SER A 147 34.88 15.02 -9.63
N ASP A 148 35.46 14.25 -10.54
CA ASP A 148 35.13 14.33 -11.95
C ASP A 148 33.88 13.50 -12.25
N LEU A 149 32.73 14.17 -12.28
CA LEU A 149 31.44 13.55 -12.53
C LEU A 149 31.24 13.11 -14.01
N ALA A 150 32.19 13.43 -14.90
CA ALA A 150 32.16 12.98 -16.28
C ALA A 150 32.65 11.51 -16.45
N ILE A 151 33.23 10.90 -15.40
CA ILE A 151 33.76 9.54 -15.44
C ILE A 151 32.98 8.63 -14.49
N GLY A 152 32.35 7.57 -15.02
CA GLY A 152 31.58 6.60 -14.25
C GLY A 152 30.10 6.89 -14.16
N GLY A 153 29.33 5.88 -13.87
CA GLY A 153 27.86 5.92 -13.85
C GLY A 153 27.24 4.72 -13.15
N VAL A 154 25.93 4.52 -13.38
CA VAL A 154 25.07 3.62 -12.60
C VAL A 154 24.52 2.43 -13.42
N SER A 155 24.89 2.33 -14.70
CA SER A 155 24.33 1.33 -15.63
C SER A 155 24.40 -0.11 -15.10
N HIS A 156 25.53 -0.50 -14.50
CA HIS A 156 25.75 -1.82 -13.91
C HIS A 156 24.79 -2.10 -12.75
N ALA A 157 24.53 -1.13 -11.88
CA ALA A 157 23.59 -1.28 -10.76
C ALA A 157 22.14 -1.28 -11.22
N LEU A 158 21.80 -0.55 -12.28
CA LEU A 158 20.49 -0.59 -12.90
C LEU A 158 20.18 -1.98 -13.47
N VAL A 159 21.09 -2.54 -14.26
CA VAL A 159 20.99 -3.90 -14.83
C VAL A 159 20.89 -4.93 -13.72
N GLY A 160 21.75 -4.82 -12.69
CA GLY A 160 21.72 -5.71 -11.53
C GLY A 160 20.38 -5.66 -10.79
N THR A 161 19.81 -4.47 -10.58
CA THR A 161 18.49 -4.34 -9.94
C THR A 161 17.39 -5.01 -10.76
N LEU A 162 17.38 -4.80 -12.08
CA LEU A 162 16.37 -5.39 -12.96
C LEU A 162 16.44 -6.91 -12.96
N TRP A 163 17.64 -7.50 -13.01
CA TRP A 163 17.82 -8.95 -12.93
C TRP A 163 17.39 -9.51 -11.57
N GLN A 164 17.85 -8.94 -10.49
CA GLN A 164 17.56 -9.43 -9.14
C GLN A 164 16.08 -9.35 -8.81
N ILE A 165 15.41 -8.23 -9.13
CA ILE A 165 13.98 -8.08 -8.90
C ILE A 165 13.16 -8.93 -9.87
N GLY A 166 13.60 -9.08 -11.12
CA GLY A 166 12.98 -9.95 -12.11
C GLY A 166 12.95 -11.41 -11.61
N ILE A 167 14.08 -11.94 -11.16
CA ILE A 167 14.19 -13.29 -10.59
C ILE A 167 13.29 -13.41 -9.34
N ALA A 168 13.36 -12.42 -8.43
CA ALA A 168 12.56 -12.42 -7.22
C ALA A 168 11.06 -12.45 -7.52
N LEU A 169 10.59 -11.67 -8.50
CA LEU A 169 9.19 -11.64 -8.92
C LEU A 169 8.75 -12.96 -9.58
N VAL A 170 9.57 -13.51 -10.46
CA VAL A 170 9.27 -14.79 -11.13
C VAL A 170 9.08 -15.92 -10.12
N LEU A 171 9.77 -15.88 -8.99
CA LEU A 171 9.64 -16.88 -7.93
C LEU A 171 8.51 -16.51 -6.94
N ALA A 172 8.53 -15.29 -6.41
CA ALA A 172 7.64 -14.90 -5.31
C ALA A 172 6.18 -14.72 -5.75
N VAL A 173 5.92 -14.25 -6.98
CA VAL A 173 4.55 -14.00 -7.43
C VAL A 173 3.75 -15.29 -7.61
N PRO A 174 4.19 -16.28 -8.40
CA PRO A 174 3.41 -17.50 -8.57
C PRO A 174 3.28 -18.28 -7.26
N LEU A 175 4.37 -18.43 -6.49
CA LEU A 175 4.33 -19.12 -5.20
C LEU A 175 3.41 -18.40 -4.19
N GLY A 176 3.48 -17.07 -4.16
CA GLY A 176 2.65 -16.24 -3.28
C GLY A 176 1.16 -16.33 -3.61
N ILE A 177 0.79 -16.26 -4.89
CA ILE A 177 -0.61 -16.36 -5.32
C ILE A 177 -1.14 -17.78 -5.07
N VAL A 178 -0.39 -18.81 -5.41
CA VAL A 178 -0.79 -20.22 -5.18
C VAL A 178 -1.00 -20.48 -3.69
N CYS A 179 -0.08 -20.01 -2.84
CA CYS A 179 -0.21 -20.12 -1.40
C CYS A 179 -1.45 -19.36 -0.88
N ALA A 180 -1.70 -18.15 -1.36
CA ALA A 180 -2.88 -17.36 -0.98
C ALA A 180 -4.19 -18.05 -1.40
N VAL A 181 -4.25 -18.61 -2.61
CA VAL A 181 -5.39 -19.41 -3.08
C VAL A 181 -5.61 -20.63 -2.19
N TYR A 182 -4.55 -21.34 -1.83
CA TYR A 182 -4.64 -22.46 -0.89
C TYR A 182 -5.22 -22.03 0.47
N LEU A 183 -4.74 -20.92 1.01
CA LEU A 183 -5.22 -20.39 2.30
C LEU A 183 -6.67 -19.88 2.24
N ASP A 184 -7.13 -19.37 1.10
CA ASP A 184 -8.52 -18.96 0.89
C ASP A 184 -9.47 -20.15 0.80
N GLN A 185 -9.04 -21.25 0.12
CA GLN A 185 -9.87 -22.43 -0.12
C GLN A 185 -9.91 -23.42 1.06
N THR A 186 -8.90 -23.39 1.93
CA THR A 186 -8.68 -24.46 2.91
C THR A 186 -8.70 -23.91 4.34
N ARG A 187 -9.48 -24.56 5.21
CA ARG A 187 -9.55 -24.28 6.66
C ARG A 187 -8.95 -25.42 7.52
N SER A 188 -7.96 -26.13 6.98
CA SER A 188 -7.29 -27.23 7.71
C SER A 188 -6.31 -26.71 8.78
N ARG A 189 -5.89 -27.61 9.68
CA ARG A 189 -4.83 -27.31 10.65
C ARG A 189 -3.53 -26.92 9.97
N PHE A 190 -3.22 -27.53 8.82
CA PHE A 190 -2.05 -27.17 8.03
C PHE A 190 -2.15 -25.76 7.44
N ALA A 191 -3.32 -25.33 6.96
CA ALA A 191 -3.51 -23.92 6.53
C ALA A 191 -3.31 -22.94 7.69
N GLY A 192 -3.71 -23.31 8.92
CA GLY A 192 -3.42 -22.54 10.12
C GLY A 192 -1.92 -22.41 10.39
N PHE A 193 -1.19 -23.52 10.30
CA PHE A 193 0.28 -23.53 10.42
C PHE A 193 0.95 -22.64 9.36
N VAL A 194 0.56 -22.77 8.07
CA VAL A 194 1.10 -21.92 6.99
C VAL A 194 0.85 -20.43 7.27
N ARG A 195 -0.34 -20.05 7.75
CA ARG A 195 -0.62 -18.66 8.14
C ARG A 195 0.30 -18.17 9.26
N THR A 196 0.55 -19.01 10.26
CA THR A 196 1.47 -18.68 11.35
C THR A 196 2.89 -18.47 10.82
N VAL A 197 3.37 -19.34 9.93
CA VAL A 197 4.69 -19.19 9.29
C VAL A 197 4.76 -17.91 8.47
N VAL A 198 3.76 -17.64 7.61
CA VAL A 198 3.71 -16.41 6.80
C VAL A 198 3.72 -15.16 7.69
N ASN A 199 2.96 -15.16 8.80
CA ASN A 199 2.96 -14.05 9.74
C ASN A 199 4.31 -13.90 10.45
N ALA A 200 4.95 -14.99 10.84
CA ALA A 200 6.29 -14.96 11.41
C ALA A 200 7.32 -14.41 10.44
N MET A 201 7.26 -14.81 9.16
CA MET A 201 8.17 -14.30 8.11
C MET A 201 8.05 -12.78 7.92
N THR A 202 6.89 -12.16 8.16
CA THR A 202 6.78 -10.68 8.06
C THR A 202 7.52 -9.93 9.17
N ALA A 203 7.81 -10.59 10.28
CA ALA A 203 8.54 -10.02 11.42
C ALA A 203 10.06 -10.24 11.31
N PHE A 204 10.53 -11.06 10.36
CA PHE A 204 11.96 -11.33 10.21
C PHE A 204 12.72 -10.09 9.70
N PRO A 205 13.86 -9.73 10.33
CA PRO A 205 14.79 -8.77 9.77
C PRO A 205 15.26 -9.20 8.37
N SER A 206 15.27 -8.26 7.43
CA SER A 206 15.63 -8.54 6.02
C SER A 206 17.00 -9.17 5.84
N ILE A 207 17.94 -8.79 6.69
CA ILE A 207 19.33 -9.32 6.67
C ILE A 207 19.36 -10.84 6.88
N LEU A 208 18.42 -11.41 7.65
CA LEU A 208 18.38 -12.86 7.90
C LEU A 208 18.02 -13.67 6.64
N ALA A 209 17.21 -13.12 5.75
CA ALA A 209 16.95 -13.77 4.46
C ALA A 209 18.22 -13.83 3.62
N GLY A 210 19.01 -12.74 3.61
CA GLY A 210 20.31 -12.72 2.96
C GLY A 210 21.29 -13.69 3.59
N LEU A 211 21.37 -13.72 4.93
CA LEU A 211 22.25 -14.63 5.67
C LEU A 211 21.88 -16.11 5.44
N PHE A 212 20.58 -16.43 5.37
CA PHE A 212 20.12 -17.77 5.07
C PHE A 212 20.56 -18.22 3.67
N ILE A 213 20.39 -17.38 2.65
CA ILE A 213 20.84 -17.70 1.29
C ILE A 213 22.37 -17.73 1.24
N TYR A 214 23.07 -16.84 1.92
CA TYR A 214 24.52 -16.88 2.01
C TYR A 214 25.01 -18.20 2.62
N ALA A 215 24.48 -18.60 3.77
CA ALA A 215 24.87 -19.83 4.43
C ALA A 215 24.52 -21.09 3.62
N PHE A 216 23.29 -21.16 3.11
CA PHE A 216 22.82 -22.34 2.39
C PHE A 216 23.34 -22.40 0.97
N TRP A 217 23.12 -21.34 0.17
CA TRP A 217 23.43 -21.34 -1.28
C TRP A 217 24.94 -21.19 -1.55
N ILE A 218 25.60 -20.27 -0.83
CA ILE A 218 27.02 -19.98 -1.09
C ILE A 218 27.94 -20.90 -0.28
N LEU A 219 27.76 -20.99 1.05
CA LEU A 219 28.68 -21.77 1.88
C LEU A 219 28.46 -23.28 1.79
N THR A 220 27.18 -23.74 1.82
CA THR A 220 26.87 -25.18 1.88
C THR A 220 26.87 -25.80 0.48
N LEU A 221 26.24 -25.16 -0.52
CA LEU A 221 26.17 -25.67 -1.87
C LEU A 221 27.35 -25.27 -2.76
N GLY A 222 28.23 -24.36 -2.30
CA GLY A 222 29.45 -23.96 -2.99
C GLY A 222 29.23 -23.03 -4.20
N PHE A 223 28.05 -22.42 -4.34
CA PHE A 223 27.81 -21.43 -5.39
C PHE A 223 28.49 -20.10 -5.10
N GLN A 224 28.74 -19.33 -6.14
CA GLN A 224 29.33 -17.99 -6.02
C GLN A 224 28.29 -16.92 -5.72
N PHE A 225 28.77 -15.74 -5.28
CA PHE A 225 27.97 -14.53 -5.28
C PHE A 225 27.39 -14.28 -6.67
N SER A 226 26.10 -13.97 -6.74
CA SER A 226 25.40 -13.80 -8.02
C SER A 226 24.11 -13.03 -7.87
N GLY A 227 23.64 -12.48 -9.00
CA GLY A 227 22.30 -11.88 -9.06
C GLY A 227 21.18 -12.87 -8.73
N LEU A 228 21.39 -14.16 -9.06
CA LEU A 228 20.45 -15.24 -8.71
C LEU A 228 20.35 -15.42 -7.19
N ALA A 229 21.47 -15.48 -6.48
CA ALA A 229 21.47 -15.60 -5.03
C ALA A 229 20.75 -14.42 -4.36
N ALA A 230 20.95 -13.19 -4.86
CA ALA A 230 20.23 -12.03 -4.39
C ALA A 230 18.72 -12.10 -4.72
N GLY A 231 18.38 -12.53 -5.93
CA GLY A 231 16.97 -12.74 -6.32
C GLY A 231 16.26 -13.77 -5.45
N LEU A 232 16.93 -14.84 -5.05
CA LEU A 232 16.41 -15.83 -4.09
C LEU A 232 16.20 -15.20 -2.70
N ALA A 233 17.15 -14.43 -2.20
CA ALA A 233 17.02 -13.75 -0.90
C ALA A 233 15.87 -12.74 -0.90
N LEU A 234 15.75 -11.94 -1.98
CA LEU A 234 14.65 -11.00 -2.16
C LEU A 234 13.31 -11.71 -2.29
N SER A 235 13.24 -12.87 -2.98
CA SER A 235 12.01 -13.65 -3.11
C SER A 235 11.47 -14.11 -1.76
N ILE A 236 12.33 -14.59 -0.86
CA ILE A 236 11.96 -14.98 0.50
C ILE A 236 11.33 -13.81 1.25
N MET A 237 11.88 -12.61 1.11
CA MET A 237 11.34 -11.42 1.74
C MET A 237 10.01 -10.96 1.16
N MET A 238 9.87 -11.02 -0.18
CA MET A 238 8.67 -10.55 -0.87
C MET A 238 7.49 -11.50 -0.68
N LEU A 239 7.77 -12.79 -0.53
CA LEU A 239 6.77 -13.87 -0.48
C LEU A 239 5.67 -13.61 0.58
N PRO A 240 5.95 -13.35 1.86
CA PRO A 240 4.92 -13.16 2.88
C PRO A 240 4.03 -11.94 2.61
N TYR A 241 4.58 -10.87 2.04
CA TYR A 241 3.80 -9.68 1.67
C TYR A 241 2.82 -9.99 0.53
N ILE A 242 3.27 -10.72 -0.49
CA ILE A 242 2.43 -11.13 -1.62
C ILE A 242 1.34 -12.10 -1.14
N ILE A 243 1.68 -13.09 -0.31
CA ILE A 243 0.70 -14.05 0.23
C ILE A 243 -0.37 -13.32 1.03
N ARG A 244 0.03 -12.48 1.98
CA ARG A 244 -0.89 -11.81 2.90
C ARG A 244 -1.83 -10.86 2.18
N THR A 245 -1.31 -10.04 1.26
CA THR A 245 -2.13 -9.11 0.49
C THR A 245 -3.04 -9.84 -0.48
N SER A 246 -2.57 -10.93 -1.11
CA SER A 246 -3.39 -11.75 -1.99
C SER A 246 -4.50 -12.50 -1.24
N ASP A 247 -4.22 -13.09 -0.06
CA ASP A 247 -5.24 -13.73 0.79
C ASP A 247 -6.33 -12.73 1.19
N LEU A 248 -5.94 -11.50 1.57
CA LEU A 248 -6.90 -10.44 1.89
C LEU A 248 -7.77 -10.07 0.68
N VAL A 249 -7.17 -9.88 -0.48
CA VAL A 249 -7.88 -9.50 -1.72
C VAL A 249 -8.83 -10.60 -2.19
N LEU A 250 -8.45 -11.87 -2.09
CA LEU A 250 -9.30 -12.99 -2.46
C LEU A 250 -10.56 -13.07 -1.57
N ARG A 251 -10.44 -12.72 -0.28
CA ARG A 251 -11.58 -12.67 0.65
C ARG A 251 -12.55 -11.52 0.39
N LEU A 252 -12.11 -10.45 -0.29
CA LEU A 252 -12.96 -9.31 -0.64
C LEU A 252 -13.86 -9.60 -1.86
N VAL A 253 -13.64 -10.72 -2.57
CA VAL A 253 -14.51 -11.13 -3.68
C VAL A 253 -15.89 -11.51 -3.12
N PRO A 254 -16.99 -10.90 -3.63
CA PRO A 254 -18.35 -11.16 -3.13
C PRO A 254 -18.72 -12.63 -3.13
N ALA A 255 -19.29 -13.12 -2.02
CA ALA A 255 -19.68 -14.53 -1.85
C ALA A 255 -20.71 -14.97 -2.93
N GLY A 256 -21.64 -14.10 -3.31
CA GLY A 256 -22.63 -14.38 -4.33
C GLY A 256 -22.06 -14.80 -5.70
N LEU A 257 -20.85 -14.35 -6.06
CA LEU A 257 -20.19 -14.81 -7.29
C LEU A 257 -19.76 -16.28 -7.17
N ARG A 258 -19.30 -16.70 -6.00
CA ARG A 258 -18.90 -18.09 -5.72
C ARG A 258 -20.16 -18.98 -5.66
N GLU A 259 -21.18 -18.56 -4.94
CA GLU A 259 -22.47 -19.26 -4.81
C GLU A 259 -23.14 -19.43 -6.16
N SER A 260 -23.16 -18.39 -7.02
CA SER A 260 -23.71 -18.50 -8.38
C SER A 260 -22.96 -19.51 -9.26
N SER A 261 -21.63 -19.57 -9.12
CA SER A 261 -20.79 -20.55 -9.83
C SER A 261 -21.06 -21.97 -9.33
N ASP A 262 -21.19 -22.15 -8.00
CA ASP A 262 -21.50 -23.44 -7.38
C ASP A 262 -22.92 -23.92 -7.76
N ALA A 263 -23.91 -23.02 -7.85
CA ALA A 263 -25.26 -23.32 -8.30
C ALA A 263 -25.30 -23.83 -9.76
N LEU A 264 -24.33 -23.38 -10.61
CA LEU A 264 -24.16 -23.89 -11.97
C LEU A 264 -23.36 -25.21 -12.04
N GLY A 265 -23.02 -25.82 -10.89
CA GLY A 265 -22.29 -27.07 -10.81
C GLY A 265 -20.80 -26.98 -11.16
N ALA A 266 -20.21 -25.77 -11.14
CA ALA A 266 -18.80 -25.63 -11.45
C ALA A 266 -17.92 -26.16 -10.29
N PRO A 267 -16.87 -26.96 -10.58
CA PRO A 267 -15.96 -27.41 -9.55
C PRO A 267 -15.14 -26.23 -9.00
N ARG A 268 -14.76 -26.27 -7.72
CA ARG A 268 -14.09 -25.17 -6.98
C ARG A 268 -12.87 -24.60 -7.70
N TRP A 269 -12.03 -25.43 -8.33
CA TRP A 269 -10.86 -24.97 -9.08
C TRP A 269 -11.26 -24.11 -10.29
N ARG A 270 -12.36 -24.45 -11.00
CA ARG A 270 -12.86 -23.69 -12.14
C ARG A 270 -13.43 -22.34 -11.67
N THR A 271 -14.18 -22.32 -10.57
CA THR A 271 -14.65 -21.09 -9.93
C THR A 271 -13.48 -20.19 -9.55
N MET A 272 -12.41 -20.74 -8.97
CA MET A 272 -11.22 -19.97 -8.61
C MET A 272 -10.54 -19.32 -9.83
N TRP A 273 -10.26 -20.12 -10.88
CA TRP A 273 -9.52 -19.64 -12.04
C TRP A 273 -10.31 -18.72 -12.97
N HIS A 274 -11.63 -18.95 -13.12
CA HIS A 274 -12.43 -18.23 -14.10
C HIS A 274 -13.32 -17.14 -13.49
N VAL A 275 -13.57 -17.16 -12.17
CA VAL A 275 -14.42 -16.19 -11.51
C VAL A 275 -13.63 -15.37 -10.48
N VAL A 276 -13.00 -16.03 -9.51
CA VAL A 276 -12.38 -15.34 -8.36
C VAL A 276 -11.11 -14.60 -8.77
N LEU A 277 -10.13 -15.28 -9.37
CA LEU A 277 -8.86 -14.67 -9.77
C LEU A 277 -9.03 -13.52 -10.78
N PRO A 278 -9.85 -13.64 -11.85
CA PRO A 278 -10.08 -12.53 -12.76
C PRO A 278 -10.78 -11.34 -12.09
N THR A 279 -11.69 -11.60 -11.15
CA THR A 279 -12.36 -10.54 -10.37
C THR A 279 -11.37 -9.83 -9.43
N ALA A 280 -10.46 -10.60 -8.81
CA ALA A 280 -9.46 -10.11 -7.85
C ALA A 280 -8.22 -9.49 -8.50
N ARG A 281 -8.03 -9.60 -9.83
CA ARG A 281 -6.78 -9.29 -10.54
C ARG A 281 -6.16 -7.92 -10.19
N SER A 282 -6.95 -6.88 -10.06
CA SER A 282 -6.44 -5.54 -9.75
C SER A 282 -5.94 -5.42 -8.30
N GLY A 283 -6.60 -6.11 -7.37
CA GLY A 283 -6.15 -6.20 -5.99
C GLY A 283 -4.89 -7.07 -5.86
N LEU A 284 -4.84 -8.20 -6.57
CA LEU A 284 -3.66 -9.07 -6.63
C LEU A 284 -2.46 -8.32 -7.20
N ALA A 285 -2.65 -7.57 -8.30
CA ALA A 285 -1.59 -6.71 -8.85
C ALA A 285 -1.09 -5.69 -7.81
N THR A 286 -1.99 -5.10 -7.01
CA THR A 286 -1.60 -4.20 -5.92
C THR A 286 -0.75 -4.92 -4.87
N GLY A 287 -1.09 -6.17 -4.53
CA GLY A 287 -0.30 -7.00 -3.61
C GLY A 287 1.10 -7.30 -4.15
N VAL A 288 1.19 -7.63 -5.43
CA VAL A 288 2.49 -7.85 -6.12
C VAL A 288 3.32 -6.56 -6.13
N ILE A 289 2.72 -5.41 -6.44
CA ILE A 289 3.38 -4.10 -6.44
C ILE A 289 3.95 -3.78 -5.05
N LEU A 290 3.17 -4.00 -3.99
CA LEU A 290 3.62 -3.77 -2.61
C LEU A 290 4.81 -4.68 -2.25
N GLY A 291 4.74 -5.96 -2.61
CA GLY A 291 5.86 -6.90 -2.42
C GLY A 291 7.10 -6.48 -3.21
N ALA A 292 6.94 -6.10 -4.48
CA ALA A 292 8.02 -5.63 -5.34
C ALA A 292 8.69 -4.35 -4.80
N ALA A 293 7.88 -3.35 -4.43
CA ALA A 293 8.38 -2.09 -3.86
C ALA A 293 9.20 -2.34 -2.58
N ARG A 294 8.76 -3.29 -1.76
CA ARG A 294 9.52 -3.71 -0.57
C ARG A 294 10.86 -4.33 -0.95
N GLY A 295 10.89 -5.25 -1.94
CA GLY A 295 12.11 -5.95 -2.36
C GLY A 295 13.11 -5.04 -3.06
N ILE A 296 12.66 -4.14 -3.94
CA ILE A 296 13.54 -3.24 -4.72
C ILE A 296 14.37 -2.32 -3.82
N GLY A 297 13.81 -1.88 -2.70
CA GLY A 297 14.49 -0.96 -1.78
C GLY A 297 15.51 -1.60 -0.83
N GLU A 298 15.67 -2.92 -0.86
CA GLU A 298 16.51 -3.64 0.11
C GLU A 298 17.96 -3.74 -0.34
N ALA A 299 18.87 -3.22 0.49
CA ALA A 299 20.31 -3.32 0.27
C ALA A 299 20.94 -4.49 1.06
N SER A 300 20.47 -4.77 2.30
CA SER A 300 21.11 -5.69 3.23
C SER A 300 21.18 -7.15 2.75
N PRO A 301 20.11 -7.79 2.27
CA PRO A 301 20.18 -9.15 1.76
C PRO A 301 21.02 -9.24 0.49
N VAL A 302 20.99 -8.21 -0.37
CA VAL A 302 21.76 -8.16 -1.61
C VAL A 302 23.27 -8.07 -1.32
N LEU A 303 23.66 -7.28 -0.32
CA LEU A 303 25.07 -7.18 0.10
C LEU A 303 25.68 -8.54 0.45
N LEU A 304 24.90 -9.40 1.13
CA LEU A 304 25.39 -10.72 1.57
C LEU A 304 25.37 -11.78 0.47
N THR A 305 24.59 -11.61 -0.60
CA THR A 305 24.32 -12.66 -1.58
C THR A 305 24.80 -12.35 -2.97
N ALA A 306 24.77 -11.09 -3.40
CA ALA A 306 25.26 -10.67 -4.70
C ALA A 306 26.69 -10.10 -4.67
N GLY A 307 27.15 -9.65 -3.50
CA GLY A 307 28.39 -8.92 -3.38
C GLY A 307 28.32 -7.51 -3.95
N PHE A 308 29.47 -6.87 -4.06
CA PHE A 308 29.60 -5.53 -4.62
C PHE A 308 30.57 -5.55 -5.80
N THR A 309 30.22 -4.86 -6.87
CA THR A 309 31.09 -4.70 -8.05
C THR A 309 30.93 -3.31 -8.66
N THR A 310 31.97 -2.79 -9.25
CA THR A 310 31.99 -1.52 -9.96
C THR A 310 31.90 -1.68 -11.49
N TYR A 311 32.00 -2.90 -11.99
CA TYR A 311 31.94 -3.21 -13.42
C TYR A 311 30.61 -3.80 -13.82
N MET A 312 30.26 -3.68 -15.10
CA MET A 312 29.06 -4.26 -15.68
C MET A 312 29.12 -5.78 -15.67
N ASN A 313 28.17 -6.42 -14.99
CA ASN A 313 27.90 -7.84 -15.08
C ASN A 313 26.48 -8.05 -15.60
N ALA A 314 26.34 -8.57 -16.80
CA ALA A 314 25.05 -8.87 -17.41
C ALA A 314 24.56 -10.30 -17.14
N ASN A 315 25.41 -11.18 -16.58
CA ASN A 315 25.04 -12.56 -16.28
C ASN A 315 24.59 -12.69 -14.82
N PRO A 316 23.29 -12.87 -14.55
CA PRO A 316 22.78 -12.97 -13.18
C PRO A 316 23.14 -14.28 -12.49
N LEU A 317 23.65 -15.29 -13.21
CA LEU A 317 23.97 -16.61 -12.65
C LEU A 317 25.38 -16.70 -12.08
N GLN A 318 26.28 -15.84 -12.52
CA GLN A 318 27.69 -15.92 -12.18
C GLN A 318 28.29 -14.54 -11.87
N GLY A 319 29.11 -14.50 -10.84
CA GLY A 319 29.85 -13.31 -10.43
C GLY A 319 29.02 -12.26 -9.68
N PRO A 320 29.70 -11.36 -8.97
CA PRO A 320 29.04 -10.33 -8.18
C PRO A 320 28.22 -9.37 -9.07
N MET A 321 27.09 -8.91 -8.53
CA MET A 321 26.13 -8.06 -9.24
C MET A 321 25.47 -7.08 -8.26
N VAL A 322 25.87 -5.82 -8.32
CA VAL A 322 25.35 -4.78 -7.43
C VAL A 322 23.95 -4.33 -7.83
N SER A 323 23.13 -3.90 -6.85
CA SER A 323 21.82 -3.26 -7.08
C SER A 323 21.86 -1.76 -6.79
N LEU A 324 20.92 -0.99 -7.34
CA LEU A 324 20.79 0.45 -7.09
C LEU A 324 20.77 0.82 -5.60
N PRO A 325 19.97 0.16 -4.71
CA PRO A 325 20.00 0.51 -3.29
C PRO A 325 21.33 0.20 -2.62
N LEU A 326 21.99 -0.89 -3.01
CA LEU A 326 23.32 -1.22 -2.47
C LEU A 326 24.40 -0.26 -2.98
N GLU A 327 24.37 0.10 -4.26
CA GLU A 327 25.27 1.08 -4.85
C GLU A 327 25.10 2.46 -4.19
N ALA A 328 23.87 2.95 -4.09
CA ALA A 328 23.59 4.21 -3.41
C ALA A 328 24.13 4.24 -1.98
N LEU A 329 23.89 3.16 -1.21
CA LEU A 329 24.36 3.03 0.16
C LEU A 329 25.91 3.09 0.23
N LYS A 330 26.59 2.33 -0.62
CA LYS A 330 28.07 2.25 -0.64
C LYS A 330 28.71 3.56 -1.05
N LEU A 331 28.17 4.21 -2.08
CA LEU A 331 28.71 5.48 -2.56
C LEU A 331 28.51 6.61 -1.55
N VAL A 332 27.31 6.70 -0.92
CA VAL A 332 27.06 7.71 0.13
C VAL A 332 27.93 7.47 1.36
N GLN A 333 28.14 6.21 1.76
CA GLN A 333 28.98 5.86 2.91
C GLN A 333 30.48 5.97 2.65
N SER A 334 30.91 6.13 1.40
CA SER A 334 32.33 6.21 1.05
C SER A 334 33.05 7.42 1.67
N GLY A 335 32.32 8.47 2.03
CA GLY A 335 32.89 9.73 2.53
C GLY A 335 33.60 10.58 1.46
N ILE A 336 33.57 10.13 0.19
CA ILE A 336 34.19 10.83 -0.94
C ILE A 336 33.13 11.72 -1.61
N PRO A 337 33.32 13.05 -1.68
CA PRO A 337 32.26 13.99 -2.11
C PRO A 337 31.61 13.66 -3.45
N GLY A 338 32.37 13.44 -4.51
CA GLY A 338 31.82 13.13 -5.84
C GLY A 338 31.14 11.76 -5.91
N TRP A 339 31.59 10.77 -5.12
CA TRP A 339 30.91 9.49 -5.00
C TRP A 339 29.60 9.63 -4.20
N ALA A 340 29.58 10.46 -3.16
CA ALA A 340 28.38 10.73 -2.43
C ALA A 340 27.30 11.36 -3.32
N GLU A 341 27.67 12.31 -4.19
CA GLU A 341 26.75 12.92 -5.16
C GLU A 341 26.17 11.88 -6.13
N ARG A 342 27.00 10.96 -6.64
CA ARG A 342 26.52 9.81 -7.44
C ARG A 342 25.65 8.87 -6.63
N GLY A 343 25.95 8.64 -5.37
CA GLY A 343 25.11 7.83 -4.48
C GLY A 343 23.71 8.41 -4.30
N TYR A 344 23.61 9.73 -4.10
CA TYR A 344 22.31 10.42 -4.07
C TYR A 344 21.59 10.39 -5.43
N ALA A 345 22.34 10.54 -6.53
CA ALA A 345 21.79 10.40 -7.88
C ALA A 345 21.25 8.99 -8.14
N THR A 346 21.98 7.96 -7.69
CA THR A 346 21.54 6.55 -7.75
C THR A 346 20.27 6.31 -6.93
N ALA A 347 20.17 6.92 -5.75
CA ALA A 347 18.96 6.85 -4.93
C ALA A 347 17.77 7.58 -5.59
N ALA A 348 18.02 8.73 -6.24
CA ALA A 348 16.98 9.43 -7.01
C ALA A 348 16.53 8.59 -8.22
N LEU A 349 17.45 7.95 -8.94
CA LEU A 349 17.13 7.04 -10.04
C LEU A 349 16.33 5.83 -9.54
N LEU A 350 16.67 5.28 -8.38
CA LEU A 350 15.91 4.19 -7.75
C LEU A 350 14.44 4.59 -7.52
N LEU A 351 14.17 5.82 -7.04
CA LEU A 351 12.79 6.31 -6.88
C LEU A 351 12.05 6.34 -8.22
N VAL A 352 12.72 6.78 -9.29
CA VAL A 352 12.13 6.78 -10.64
C VAL A 352 11.85 5.35 -11.12
N VAL A 353 12.79 4.43 -10.94
CA VAL A 353 12.63 3.00 -11.32
C VAL A 353 11.44 2.37 -10.57
N ILE A 354 11.33 2.60 -9.27
CA ILE A 354 10.20 2.12 -8.46
C ILE A 354 8.88 2.70 -9.00
N LEU A 355 8.82 4.00 -9.30
CA LEU A 355 7.63 4.65 -9.83
C LEU A 355 7.24 4.07 -11.20
N VAL A 356 8.20 3.87 -12.10
CA VAL A 356 7.97 3.28 -13.42
C VAL A 356 7.44 1.85 -13.30
N LEU A 357 8.06 1.02 -12.47
CA LEU A 357 7.61 -0.35 -12.22
C LEU A 357 6.21 -0.38 -11.58
N PHE A 358 5.93 0.55 -10.67
CA PHE A 358 4.61 0.73 -10.08
C PHE A 358 3.56 1.06 -11.16
N VAL A 359 3.86 2.00 -12.06
CA VAL A 359 2.95 2.38 -13.16
C VAL A 359 2.72 1.20 -14.09
N ILE A 360 3.78 0.50 -14.50
CA ILE A 360 3.70 -0.69 -15.37
C ILE A 360 2.81 -1.75 -14.73
N ALA A 361 3.07 -2.11 -13.48
CA ALA A 361 2.30 -3.13 -12.77
C ALA A 361 0.84 -2.69 -12.55
N ARG A 362 0.59 -1.39 -12.33
CA ARG A 362 -0.76 -0.82 -12.22
C ARG A 362 -1.53 -0.89 -13.53
N VAL A 363 -0.86 -0.63 -14.66
CA VAL A 363 -1.47 -0.74 -16.00
C VAL A 363 -1.81 -2.20 -16.32
N ILE A 364 -0.92 -3.14 -16.02
CA ILE A 364 -1.13 -4.59 -16.21
C ILE A 364 -2.27 -5.09 -15.30
N GLY A 365 -2.29 -4.68 -14.03
CA GLY A 365 -3.32 -5.07 -13.07
C GLY A 365 -4.73 -4.53 -13.39
N GLY A 366 -4.82 -3.46 -14.18
CA GLY A 366 -6.05 -2.84 -14.61
C GLY A 366 -6.80 -2.13 -13.48
N PHE A 367 -7.98 -1.60 -13.79
CA PHE A 367 -8.87 -0.96 -12.82
C PHE A 367 -9.67 -2.03 -12.06
N GLY A 368 -9.93 -1.78 -10.76
CA GLY A 368 -10.70 -2.68 -9.90
C GLY A 368 -12.11 -3.00 -10.40
N PRO A 369 -12.70 -4.11 -9.95
CA PRO A 369 -14.07 -4.44 -10.25
C PRO A 369 -14.98 -3.30 -9.74
N GLY A 370 -15.86 -2.80 -10.62
CA GLY A 370 -16.75 -1.66 -10.33
C GLY A 370 -16.35 -0.35 -11.02
N HIS A 371 -15.12 -0.18 -11.47
CA HIS A 371 -14.75 0.94 -12.34
C HIS A 371 -15.00 0.59 -13.81
N LEU A 372 -16.24 0.82 -14.25
CA LEU A 372 -16.55 0.77 -15.68
C LEU A 372 -15.81 1.93 -16.37
N SER A 373 -15.06 1.64 -17.44
CA SER A 373 -14.51 2.69 -18.28
C SER A 373 -15.66 3.54 -18.84
N ARG A 374 -15.42 4.82 -19.17
CA ARG A 374 -16.44 5.70 -19.74
C ARG A 374 -17.15 5.05 -20.94
N ARG A 375 -16.44 4.24 -21.74
CA ARG A 375 -17.02 3.50 -22.87
C ARG A 375 -17.91 2.34 -22.42
N GLN A 376 -17.50 1.59 -21.40
CA GLN A 376 -18.30 0.49 -20.83
C GLN A 376 -19.56 1.00 -20.12
N ARG A 377 -19.45 2.11 -19.37
CA ARG A 377 -20.56 2.77 -18.71
C ARG A 377 -21.63 3.20 -19.73
N ARG A 378 -21.24 3.88 -20.81
CA ARG A 378 -22.12 4.23 -21.92
C ARG A 378 -22.74 3.02 -22.61
N ARG A 379 -22.02 1.89 -22.69
CA ARG A 379 -22.56 0.64 -23.26
C ARG A 379 -23.61 0.02 -22.34
N VAL A 380 -23.36 -0.04 -21.05
CA VAL A 380 -24.32 -0.53 -20.04
C VAL A 380 -25.55 0.37 -20.00
N GLU A 381 -25.37 1.69 -19.98
CA GLU A 381 -26.50 2.65 -20.03
C GLU A 381 -27.38 2.46 -21.29
N ARG A 382 -26.76 2.26 -22.46
CA ARG A 382 -27.49 1.98 -23.71
C ARG A 382 -28.24 0.64 -23.68
N VAL A 383 -27.62 -0.41 -23.12
CA VAL A 383 -28.25 -1.73 -22.97
C VAL A 383 -29.40 -1.65 -21.99
N SER A 384 -29.22 -1.01 -20.84
CA SER A 384 -30.27 -0.81 -19.82
C SER A 384 -31.44 0.01 -20.38
N ALA A 385 -31.18 1.10 -21.12
CA ALA A 385 -32.21 1.89 -21.77
C ALA A 385 -33.00 1.07 -22.80
N ARG A 386 -32.34 0.23 -23.62
CA ARG A 386 -32.99 -0.67 -24.56
C ARG A 386 -33.85 -1.73 -23.87
N THR A 387 -33.37 -2.26 -22.74
CA THR A 387 -34.15 -3.25 -21.95
C THR A 387 -35.37 -2.62 -21.32
N LEU A 388 -35.24 -1.41 -20.77
CA LEU A 388 -36.39 -0.64 -20.24
C LEU A 388 -37.43 -0.39 -21.32
N VAL A 389 -37.04 0.08 -22.51
CA VAL A 389 -37.95 0.29 -23.63
C VAL A 389 -38.64 -1.02 -24.02
N ARG A 390 -37.93 -2.14 -24.01
CA ARG A 390 -38.48 -3.47 -24.35
C ARG A 390 -39.49 -3.97 -23.30
N ILE A 391 -39.25 -3.67 -22.01
CA ILE A 391 -40.16 -4.03 -20.92
C ILE A 391 -41.42 -3.13 -20.94
N THR A 392 -41.26 -1.83 -21.21
CA THR A 392 -42.36 -0.89 -21.27
C THR A 392 -43.18 -0.96 -22.55
N SER A 393 -42.58 -1.44 -23.66
CA SER A 393 -43.25 -1.62 -24.96
C SER A 393 -43.86 -3.03 -25.16
N SER A 394 -43.69 -3.95 -24.22
CA SER A 394 -44.37 -5.25 -24.25
C SER A 394 -45.85 -5.03 -23.90
N PRO A 395 -46.83 -5.18 -24.86
CA PRO A 395 -48.22 -4.98 -24.54
C PRO A 395 -48.67 -6.05 -23.57
N GLY A 396 -49.22 -5.59 -22.43
CA GLY A 396 -50.02 -6.28 -21.45
C GLY A 396 -50.00 -7.81 -21.45
N ARG A 397 -49.11 -8.40 -20.64
CA ARG A 397 -49.52 -9.60 -19.93
C ARG A 397 -50.32 -9.09 -18.73
N ASP A 398 -51.62 -9.01 -18.93
CA ASP A 398 -52.60 -8.88 -17.85
C ASP A 398 -52.26 -9.92 -16.81
N LEU A 399 -51.78 -9.47 -15.65
CA LEU A 399 -51.75 -10.27 -14.44
C LEU A 399 -53.24 -10.53 -14.11
N ALA A 400 -53.79 -11.60 -14.69
CA ALA A 400 -55.10 -12.09 -14.33
C ALA A 400 -55.09 -12.30 -12.80
N PRO A 401 -56.05 -11.72 -12.06
CA PRO A 401 -56.13 -11.90 -10.63
C PRO A 401 -56.30 -13.40 -10.35
N ALA A 402 -55.42 -13.94 -9.47
CA ALA A 402 -55.50 -15.32 -9.02
C ALA A 402 -56.94 -15.64 -8.58
N ARG A 403 -57.66 -16.47 -9.35
CA ARG A 403 -58.94 -17.01 -8.99
C ARG A 403 -58.82 -17.68 -7.63
N ARG A 404 -59.45 -17.09 -6.62
CA ARG A 404 -59.74 -17.76 -5.35
C ARG A 404 -60.51 -19.04 -5.68
N ALA A 405 -59.87 -20.18 -5.55
CA ALA A 405 -60.55 -21.45 -5.49
C ALA A 405 -61.30 -21.56 -4.18
N ARG A 406 -62.57 -21.84 -4.29
CA ARG A 406 -63.48 -22.16 -3.19
C ARG A 406 -63.13 -23.50 -2.55
#